data_7924833f072da2a9c85d61afba8a0742
#
_entry.id   7924833f072da2a9c85d61afba8a0742
#
_cell.length_a   1.000
_cell.length_b   1.000
_cell.length_c   1.000
_cell.angle_alpha   90.00
_cell.angle_beta   90.00
_cell.angle_gamma   90.00
#
_symmetry.space_group_name_H-M   'P 1'
#
loop_
_entity.id
_entity.type
_entity.pdbx_description
1 polymer ?
#
loop_
_entity_poly.entity_id
_entity_poly.type
_entity_poly.pdbx_seq_one_letter_code
_entity_poly.pdbx_strand_id
1 'polypeptide(L)'
;AKQIKLLGLSGTYVQMLTENIPNFRTVAAPFGLGYVPGPWMQSIQVSKGITSVKQGYEAMTGQINIEYRKPQMLEADWINLNVYTNSKGRIEGNADATLKMKDNRWGTTLLVHYDKDLSTHDENNDGFQDMPKTEQVNVMNRWTFLSDTYEFQIGARYLNENRHSGQLESSIVNPYLINLETNRIEGFMKNGFMWNDARESSLALILSGSYH
;
A
#
# COMPACT_ATOMS: atom_id res chain seq x y z
N ALA A 1 -15.43 0.57 -8.52
CA ALA A 1 -14.15 0.63 -7.80
C ALA A 1 -14.42 0.79 -6.31
N LYS A 2 -13.65 0.09 -5.47
CA LYS A 2 -13.76 0.25 -4.01
C LYS A 2 -13.14 1.60 -3.63
N GLN A 3 -13.94 2.49 -3.05
CA GLN A 3 -13.50 3.80 -2.59
C GLN A 3 -13.59 3.88 -1.07
N ILE A 4 -12.64 4.60 -0.47
CA ILE A 4 -12.69 4.91 0.95
C ILE A 4 -13.76 5.97 1.19
N LYS A 5 -14.60 5.75 2.20
CA LYS A 5 -15.50 6.76 2.76
C LYS A 5 -15.37 6.74 4.27
N LEU A 6 -15.18 7.90 4.88
CA LEU A 6 -15.08 8.05 6.31
C LEU A 6 -15.95 9.20 6.79
N LEU A 7 -16.76 8.99 7.82
CA LEU A 7 -17.76 9.94 8.30
C LEU A 7 -18.70 10.48 7.19
N GLY A 8 -19.02 9.64 6.20
CA GLY A 8 -19.92 10.00 5.10
C GLY A 8 -19.29 10.80 3.98
N LEU A 9 -18.03 11.23 4.09
CA LEU A 9 -17.32 12.00 3.07
C LEU A 9 -16.41 11.11 2.20
N SER A 10 -16.09 11.62 1.01
CA SER A 10 -15.18 10.98 0.05
C SER A 10 -13.79 10.75 0.62
N GLY A 11 -13.10 9.73 0.09
CA GLY A 11 -11.73 9.40 0.46
C GLY A 11 -10.70 10.49 0.19
N THR A 12 -11.02 11.52 -0.59
CA THR A 12 -10.16 12.72 -0.77
C THR A 12 -9.97 13.52 0.51
N TYR A 13 -10.87 13.35 1.50
CA TYR A 13 -10.79 13.99 2.81
C TYR A 13 -10.18 13.09 3.89
N VAL A 14 -9.71 11.89 3.50
CA VAL A 14 -9.05 10.92 4.37
C VAL A 14 -7.57 10.94 4.06
N GLN A 15 -6.74 11.13 5.08
CA GLN A 15 -5.31 11.01 4.91
C GLN A 15 -4.87 9.54 4.95
N MET A 16 -4.18 9.12 3.89
CA MET A 16 -3.53 7.81 3.86
C MET A 16 -2.08 7.94 4.31
N LEU A 17 -1.68 7.08 5.22
CA LEU A 17 -0.29 6.92 5.65
C LEU A 17 0.17 5.48 5.42
N THR A 18 1.43 5.32 5.14
CA THR A 18 2.15 4.06 5.21
C THR A 18 3.29 4.24 6.21
N GLU A 19 3.24 3.51 7.30
CA GLU A 19 4.24 3.60 8.36
C GLU A 19 4.49 5.04 8.86
N ASN A 20 3.40 5.76 9.10
CA ASN A 20 3.39 7.17 9.51
C ASN A 20 3.98 8.16 8.48
N ILE A 21 4.18 7.74 7.23
CA ILE A 21 4.58 8.60 6.12
C ILE A 21 3.35 8.86 5.25
N PRO A 22 2.98 10.14 4.96
CA PRO A 22 1.89 10.44 4.04
C PRO A 22 2.08 9.79 2.67
N ASN A 23 1.07 9.06 2.22
CA ASN A 23 1.10 8.29 0.98
C ASN A 23 -0.24 8.37 0.26
N PHE A 24 -0.25 8.16 -1.08
CA PHE A 24 -1.45 8.21 -1.93
C PHE A 24 -2.30 9.46 -1.71
N ARG A 25 -1.69 10.62 -1.96
CA ARG A 25 -2.33 11.94 -1.75
C ARG A 25 -3.22 12.32 -2.94
N THR A 26 -4.09 13.31 -2.74
CA THR A 26 -4.94 13.93 -3.75
C THR A 26 -5.85 12.94 -4.48
N VAL A 27 -5.82 12.85 -5.80
CA VAL A 27 -6.67 11.97 -6.63
C VAL A 27 -6.42 10.48 -6.42
N ALA A 28 -5.25 10.09 -5.90
CA ALA A 28 -4.93 8.69 -5.58
C ALA A 28 -5.48 8.25 -4.20
N ALA A 29 -5.79 9.18 -3.30
CA ALA A 29 -6.24 8.88 -1.94
C ALA A 29 -7.50 7.98 -1.87
N PRO A 30 -8.55 8.19 -2.68
CA PRO A 30 -9.73 7.32 -2.66
C PRO A 30 -9.45 5.86 -2.99
N PHE A 31 -8.39 5.60 -3.76
CA PHE A 31 -7.99 4.27 -4.23
C PHE A 31 -6.82 3.66 -3.43
N GLY A 32 -6.26 4.42 -2.48
CA GLY A 32 -5.03 4.09 -1.77
C GLY A 32 -5.01 2.69 -1.14
N LEU A 33 -6.15 2.21 -0.61
CA LEU A 33 -6.25 0.84 -0.09
C LEU A 33 -6.18 -0.23 -1.19
N GLY A 34 -6.57 0.09 -2.42
CA GLY A 34 -6.46 -0.83 -3.55
C GLY A 34 -5.01 -1.09 -3.98
N TYR A 35 -4.11 -0.17 -3.62
CA TYR A 35 -2.69 -0.27 -3.93
C TYR A 35 -1.88 -0.98 -2.84
N VAL A 36 -2.52 -1.41 -1.75
CA VAL A 36 -1.84 -2.10 -0.65
C VAL A 36 -2.33 -3.53 -0.56
N PRO A 37 -1.50 -4.52 -0.91
CA PRO A 37 -1.87 -5.93 -0.79
C PRO A 37 -2.17 -6.32 0.66
N GLY A 38 -3.28 -7.05 0.87
CA GLY A 38 -3.69 -7.50 2.20
C GLY A 38 -2.62 -8.29 2.95
N PRO A 39 -1.95 -9.28 2.31
CA PRO A 39 -0.90 -10.09 2.95
C PRO A 39 0.32 -9.30 3.44
N TRP A 40 0.55 -8.08 2.90
CA TRP A 40 1.67 -7.22 3.33
C TRP A 40 1.41 -6.52 4.66
N MET A 41 0.13 -6.36 5.04
CA MET A 41 -0.26 -5.58 6.19
C MET A 41 0.00 -6.33 7.49
N GLN A 42 0.72 -5.68 8.40
CA GLN A 42 0.87 -6.10 9.78
C GLN A 42 -0.28 -5.55 10.64
N SER A 43 -0.61 -4.27 10.44
CA SER A 43 -1.71 -3.62 11.13
C SER A 43 -2.30 -2.47 10.31
N ILE A 44 -3.55 -2.14 10.60
CA ILE A 44 -4.24 -0.96 10.08
C ILE A 44 -4.78 -0.18 11.27
N GLN A 45 -4.39 1.09 11.35
CA GLN A 45 -4.84 2.03 12.37
C GLN A 45 -5.78 3.04 11.72
N VAL A 46 -6.98 3.18 12.25
CA VAL A 46 -7.99 4.12 11.74
C VAL A 46 -8.33 5.13 12.83
N SER A 47 -8.01 6.39 12.58
CA SER A 47 -8.42 7.52 13.41
C SER A 47 -9.55 8.27 12.72
N LYS A 48 -10.63 8.55 13.44
CA LYS A 48 -11.79 9.30 12.94
C LYS A 48 -11.74 10.74 13.44
N GLY A 49 -12.12 11.68 12.60
CA GLY A 49 -12.08 13.11 12.90
C GLY A 49 -10.77 13.77 12.54
N ILE A 50 -10.63 15.05 12.86
CA ILE A 50 -9.44 15.83 12.55
C ILE A 50 -8.23 15.28 13.32
N THR A 51 -7.16 15.03 12.60
CA THR A 51 -5.90 14.54 13.17
C THR A 51 -4.86 15.65 13.30
N SER A 52 -3.70 15.34 13.88
CA SER A 52 -2.62 16.30 14.06
C SER A 52 -2.10 16.80 12.70
N VAL A 53 -1.91 18.10 12.57
CA VAL A 53 -1.27 18.77 11.42
C VAL A 53 0.19 18.35 11.20
N LYS A 54 0.80 17.64 12.15
CA LYS A 54 2.16 17.10 12.06
C LYS A 54 2.37 16.25 10.81
N GLN A 55 1.34 15.54 10.36
CA GLN A 55 1.40 14.63 9.21
C GLN A 55 0.79 15.23 7.93
N GLY A 56 0.32 16.48 7.99
CA GLY A 56 -0.29 17.19 6.87
C GLY A 56 -1.71 17.68 7.18
N TYR A 57 -2.28 18.42 6.25
CA TYR A 57 -3.59 19.07 6.38
C TYR A 57 -4.77 18.24 5.82
N GLU A 58 -4.49 17.10 5.22
CA GLU A 58 -5.47 16.34 4.42
C GLU A 58 -6.43 15.51 5.28
N ALA A 59 -6.14 15.31 6.56
CA ALA A 59 -6.95 14.51 7.47
C ALA A 59 -8.16 15.29 8.01
N MET A 60 -9.15 15.58 7.17
CA MET A 60 -10.37 16.27 7.58
C MET A 60 -11.38 15.33 8.25
N THR A 61 -11.56 14.13 7.70
CA THR A 61 -12.50 13.12 8.23
C THR A 61 -11.81 12.03 9.00
N GLY A 62 -10.50 11.91 8.85
CA GLY A 62 -9.68 10.96 9.57
C GLY A 62 -8.43 10.55 8.81
N GLN A 63 -7.76 9.57 9.39
CA GLN A 63 -6.47 9.08 8.95
C GLN A 63 -6.48 7.55 8.96
N ILE A 64 -5.92 6.95 7.93
CA ILE A 64 -5.67 5.52 7.85
C ILE A 64 -4.16 5.32 7.75
N ASN A 65 -3.55 4.69 8.74
CA ASN A 65 -2.15 4.32 8.73
C ASN A 65 -2.00 2.80 8.58
N ILE A 66 -1.19 2.38 7.63
CA ILE A 66 -0.92 0.97 7.33
C ILE A 66 0.52 0.68 7.70
N GLU A 67 0.71 -0.32 8.55
CA GLU A 67 2.03 -0.85 8.88
C GLU A 67 2.27 -2.14 8.10
N TYR A 68 3.40 -2.23 7.42
CA TYR A 68 3.83 -3.45 6.74
C TYR A 68 4.62 -4.37 7.68
N ARG A 69 4.70 -5.65 7.33
CA ARG A 69 5.53 -6.62 8.03
C ARG A 69 6.98 -6.18 8.09
N LYS A 70 7.61 -6.33 9.26
CA LYS A 70 8.99 -5.89 9.55
C LYS A 70 9.84 -7.08 10.01
N PRO A 71 11.13 -7.14 9.66
CA PRO A 71 12.02 -8.26 10.06
C PRO A 71 12.11 -8.46 11.57
N GLN A 72 12.09 -7.37 12.34
CA GLN A 72 12.22 -7.40 13.79
C GLN A 72 11.02 -8.03 14.51
N MET A 73 9.88 -8.12 13.86
CA MET A 73 8.65 -8.71 14.42
C MET A 73 8.61 -10.23 14.30
N LEU A 74 9.57 -10.82 13.59
CA LEU A 74 9.64 -12.26 13.35
C LEU A 74 10.77 -12.89 14.16
N GLU A 75 10.51 -14.03 14.76
CA GLU A 75 11.51 -14.76 15.55
C GLU A 75 12.58 -15.43 14.69
N ALA A 76 12.24 -15.80 13.45
CA ALA A 76 13.09 -16.51 12.51
C ALA A 76 12.96 -15.94 11.09
N ASP A 77 13.85 -16.40 10.20
CA ASP A 77 13.70 -16.21 8.75
C ASP A 77 12.37 -16.82 8.28
N TRP A 78 11.70 -16.13 7.36
CA TRP A 78 10.36 -16.49 6.99
C TRP A 78 10.10 -16.25 5.51
N ILE A 79 9.42 -17.19 4.87
CA ILE A 79 8.95 -17.11 3.50
C ILE A 79 7.47 -17.50 3.50
N ASN A 80 6.64 -16.68 2.89
CA ASN A 80 5.23 -16.97 2.69
C ASN A 80 4.84 -16.79 1.23
N LEU A 81 4.05 -17.75 0.74
CA LEU A 81 3.44 -17.72 -0.57
C LEU A 81 1.93 -17.82 -0.39
N ASN A 82 1.21 -16.93 -1.01
CA ASN A 82 -0.25 -16.91 -0.98
C ASN A 82 -0.78 -16.77 -2.41
N VAL A 83 -1.73 -17.61 -2.78
CA VAL A 83 -2.44 -17.55 -4.06
C VAL A 83 -3.93 -17.51 -3.78
N TYR A 84 -4.61 -16.59 -4.42
CA TYR A 84 -6.06 -16.46 -4.36
C TYR A 84 -6.65 -16.46 -5.77
N THR A 85 -7.77 -17.13 -5.95
CA THR A 85 -8.58 -17.06 -7.17
C THR A 85 -10.07 -17.10 -6.80
N ASN A 86 -10.91 -16.58 -7.65
CA ASN A 86 -12.36 -16.63 -7.47
C ASN A 86 -13.09 -16.99 -8.77
N SER A 87 -14.38 -17.31 -8.65
CA SER A 87 -15.24 -17.69 -9.78
C SER A 87 -15.49 -16.55 -10.78
N LYS A 88 -15.18 -15.30 -10.41
CA LYS A 88 -15.27 -14.13 -11.31
C LYS A 88 -13.99 -13.88 -12.11
N GLY A 89 -13.04 -14.82 -12.09
CA GLY A 89 -11.83 -14.76 -12.91
C GLY A 89 -10.73 -13.87 -12.35
N ARG A 90 -10.72 -13.51 -11.05
CA ARG A 90 -9.59 -12.85 -10.42
C ARG A 90 -8.55 -13.88 -9.98
N ILE A 91 -7.29 -13.59 -10.30
CA ILE A 91 -6.13 -14.33 -9.82
C ILE A 91 -5.25 -13.33 -9.06
N GLU A 92 -4.77 -13.73 -7.89
CA GLU A 92 -3.86 -12.95 -7.08
C GLU A 92 -2.76 -13.84 -6.53
N GLY A 93 -1.51 -13.39 -6.64
CA GLY A 93 -0.34 -14.05 -6.10
C GLY A 93 0.45 -13.09 -5.20
N ASN A 94 0.83 -13.58 -4.03
CA ASN A 94 1.67 -12.85 -3.09
C ASN A 94 2.85 -13.71 -2.69
N ALA A 95 4.03 -13.11 -2.62
CA ALA A 95 5.23 -13.70 -2.07
C ALA A 95 5.88 -12.69 -1.14
N ASP A 96 6.23 -13.12 0.06
CA ASP A 96 6.97 -12.29 0.98
C ASP A 96 8.04 -13.09 1.70
N ALA A 97 9.23 -12.51 1.79
CA ALA A 97 10.38 -13.13 2.39
C ALA A 97 11.06 -12.15 3.37
N THR A 98 11.36 -12.64 4.56
CA THR A 98 12.09 -11.89 5.58
C THR A 98 13.30 -12.67 5.99
N LEU A 99 14.46 -12.02 5.95
CA LEU A 99 15.75 -12.57 6.34
C LEU A 99 16.35 -11.70 7.44
N LYS A 100 16.89 -12.33 8.47
CA LYS A 100 17.68 -11.70 9.52
C LYS A 100 19.14 -12.08 9.39
N MET A 101 20.04 -11.15 9.64
CA MET A 101 21.47 -11.48 9.72
C MET A 101 21.82 -12.06 11.08
N LYS A 102 22.95 -12.76 11.16
CA LYS A 102 23.39 -13.53 12.35
C LYS A 102 23.45 -12.72 13.65
N ASP A 103 23.71 -11.42 13.58
CA ASP A 103 23.76 -10.52 14.73
C ASP A 103 22.37 -10.00 15.17
N ASN A 104 21.28 -10.39 14.45
CA ASN A 104 19.92 -9.91 14.63
C ASN A 104 19.74 -8.38 14.59
N ARG A 105 20.78 -7.64 14.20
CA ARG A 105 20.72 -6.18 14.07
C ARG A 105 20.19 -5.75 12.70
N TRP A 106 20.60 -6.45 11.66
CA TRP A 106 20.16 -6.24 10.30
C TRP A 106 19.08 -7.24 9.90
N GLY A 107 18.11 -6.74 9.15
CA GLY A 107 17.11 -7.57 8.52
C GLY A 107 16.63 -6.96 7.21
N THR A 108 16.13 -7.80 6.31
CA THR A 108 15.49 -7.35 5.08
C THR A 108 14.16 -8.05 4.88
N THR A 109 13.21 -7.33 4.28
CA THR A 109 11.91 -7.89 3.86
C THR A 109 11.69 -7.55 2.39
N LEU A 110 11.42 -8.57 1.59
CA LEU A 110 10.95 -8.45 0.22
C LEU A 110 9.46 -8.81 0.17
N LEU A 111 8.65 -7.95 -0.40
CA LEU A 111 7.22 -8.13 -0.60
C LEU A 111 6.93 -8.04 -2.09
N VAL A 112 6.25 -9.04 -2.65
CA VAL A 112 5.86 -9.11 -4.05
C VAL A 112 4.37 -9.43 -4.16
N HIS A 113 3.69 -8.72 -5.02
CA HIS A 113 2.27 -8.92 -5.30
C HIS A 113 1.99 -8.78 -6.79
N TYR A 114 1.16 -9.66 -7.29
CA TYR A 114 0.58 -9.59 -8.61
C TYR A 114 -0.91 -9.93 -8.52
N ASP A 115 -1.75 -9.13 -9.17
CA ASP A 115 -3.15 -9.49 -9.38
C ASP A 115 -3.59 -9.18 -10.81
N LYS A 116 -4.59 -9.93 -11.27
CA LYS A 116 -5.21 -9.74 -12.57
C LYS A 116 -6.65 -10.23 -12.60
N ASP A 117 -7.52 -9.40 -13.16
CA ASP A 117 -8.87 -9.80 -13.52
C ASP A 117 -8.88 -10.31 -14.96
N LEU A 118 -9.20 -11.60 -15.16
CA LEU A 118 -9.22 -12.26 -16.47
C LEU A 118 -10.52 -12.01 -17.23
N SER A 119 -11.62 -11.76 -16.52
CA SER A 119 -12.97 -11.65 -17.07
C SER A 119 -13.59 -10.30 -16.84
N THR A 120 -14.46 -9.90 -17.75
CA THR A 120 -15.38 -8.76 -17.58
C THR A 120 -16.76 -9.27 -17.20
N HIS A 121 -17.47 -8.53 -16.37
CA HIS A 121 -18.81 -8.86 -15.90
C HIS A 121 -19.76 -7.70 -16.12
N ASP A 122 -20.96 -8.02 -16.59
CA ASP A 122 -22.12 -7.14 -16.76
C ASP A 122 -23.34 -7.97 -16.31
N GLU A 123 -23.63 -7.93 -15.00
CA GLU A 123 -24.68 -8.75 -14.39
C GLU A 123 -26.08 -8.16 -14.62
N ASN A 124 -26.16 -6.85 -14.87
CA ASN A 124 -27.42 -6.15 -15.13
C ASN A 124 -27.77 -6.00 -16.62
N ASN A 125 -26.86 -6.42 -17.52
CA ASN A 125 -27.01 -6.39 -18.98
C ASN A 125 -27.24 -4.97 -19.53
N ASP A 126 -26.59 -3.96 -18.96
CA ASP A 126 -26.67 -2.58 -19.44
C ASP A 126 -25.59 -2.23 -20.48
N GLY A 127 -24.72 -3.18 -20.80
CA GLY A 127 -23.62 -3.03 -21.75
C GLY A 127 -22.39 -2.35 -21.17
N PHE A 128 -22.36 -2.09 -19.85
CA PHE A 128 -21.18 -1.58 -19.14
C PHE A 128 -20.58 -2.64 -18.22
N GLN A 129 -19.28 -2.52 -18.01
CA GLN A 129 -18.61 -3.37 -17.04
C GLN A 129 -18.97 -2.95 -15.60
N ASP A 130 -19.48 -3.88 -14.79
CA ASP A 130 -19.81 -3.65 -13.37
C ASP A 130 -18.59 -3.26 -12.54
N MET A 131 -17.43 -3.83 -12.88
CA MET A 131 -16.17 -3.56 -12.23
C MET A 131 -15.04 -3.38 -13.26
N PRO A 132 -14.12 -2.44 -13.02
CA PRO A 132 -12.94 -2.31 -13.85
C PRO A 132 -12.14 -3.62 -13.86
N LYS A 133 -11.62 -3.98 -15.02
CA LYS A 133 -10.63 -5.04 -15.17
C LYS A 133 -9.28 -4.48 -14.77
N THR A 134 -8.67 -5.06 -13.77
CA THR A 134 -7.38 -4.59 -13.22
C THR A 134 -6.27 -5.58 -13.46
N GLU A 135 -5.06 -5.06 -13.67
CA GLU A 135 -3.82 -5.81 -13.62
C GLU A 135 -2.81 -4.99 -12.83
N GLN A 136 -2.28 -5.55 -11.74
CA GLN A 136 -1.38 -4.83 -10.84
C GLN A 136 -0.13 -5.65 -10.53
N VAL A 137 1.02 -4.98 -10.56
CA VAL A 137 2.30 -5.47 -10.03
C VAL A 137 2.75 -4.54 -8.92
N ASN A 138 3.17 -5.10 -7.80
CA ASN A 138 3.62 -4.34 -6.65
C ASN A 138 4.80 -5.05 -5.99
N VAL A 139 5.92 -4.35 -5.86
CA VAL A 139 7.15 -4.91 -5.30
C VAL A 139 7.72 -3.91 -4.31
N MET A 140 8.07 -4.38 -3.12
CA MET A 140 8.72 -3.57 -2.09
C MET A 140 9.89 -4.32 -1.47
N ASN A 141 11.02 -3.65 -1.34
CA ASN A 141 12.13 -4.15 -0.52
C ASN A 141 12.45 -3.13 0.58
N ARG A 142 12.70 -3.65 1.77
CA ARG A 142 13.06 -2.85 2.94
C ARG A 142 14.23 -3.50 3.67
N TRP A 143 15.14 -2.65 4.13
CA TRP A 143 16.22 -2.99 5.04
C TRP A 143 16.03 -2.26 6.36
N THR A 144 16.35 -2.94 7.44
CA THR A 144 16.26 -2.40 8.78
C THR A 144 17.52 -2.72 9.55
N PHE A 145 17.95 -1.79 10.38
CA PHE A 145 19.00 -1.97 11.36
C PHE A 145 18.51 -1.51 12.73
N LEU A 146 18.81 -2.28 13.76
CA LEU A 146 18.40 -1.99 15.13
C LEU A 146 19.58 -2.18 16.08
N SER A 147 19.82 -1.15 16.90
CA SER A 147 20.72 -1.20 18.05
C SER A 147 20.08 -0.52 19.26
N ASP A 148 20.76 -0.50 20.39
CA ASP A 148 20.25 0.11 21.61
C ASP A 148 20.06 1.63 21.48
N THR A 149 20.93 2.28 20.70
CA THR A 149 20.98 3.74 20.54
C THR A 149 20.58 4.24 19.16
N TYR A 150 20.43 3.35 18.16
CA TYR A 150 20.17 3.76 16.78
C TYR A 150 19.27 2.76 16.05
N GLU A 151 18.26 3.29 15.39
CA GLU A 151 17.37 2.57 14.49
C GLU A 151 17.48 3.16 13.07
N PHE A 152 17.60 2.29 12.09
CA PHE A 152 17.63 2.69 10.69
C PHE A 152 16.67 1.84 9.86
N GLN A 153 15.95 2.48 8.95
CA GLN A 153 15.15 1.80 7.94
C GLN A 153 15.32 2.51 6.60
N ILE A 154 15.49 1.75 5.54
CA ILE A 154 15.41 2.23 4.17
C ILE A 154 14.56 1.28 3.35
N GLY A 155 13.74 1.81 2.47
CA GLY A 155 12.90 1.01 1.61
C GLY A 155 12.60 1.68 0.29
N ALA A 156 12.35 0.83 -0.71
CA ALA A 156 11.88 1.26 -2.03
C ALA A 156 10.70 0.38 -2.46
N ARG A 157 9.77 0.97 -3.17
CA ARG A 157 8.59 0.30 -3.69
C ARG A 157 8.33 0.71 -5.12
N TYR A 158 7.94 -0.25 -5.93
CA TYR A 158 7.42 -0.06 -7.28
C TYR A 158 5.98 -0.57 -7.36
N LEU A 159 5.11 0.22 -7.97
CA LEU A 159 3.72 -0.10 -8.25
C LEU A 159 3.42 0.23 -9.70
N ASN A 160 2.90 -0.73 -10.43
CA ASN A 160 2.27 -0.52 -11.73
C ASN A 160 0.86 -1.13 -11.70
N GLU A 161 -0.13 -0.36 -12.13
CA GLU A 161 -1.51 -0.83 -12.27
C GLU A 161 -2.10 -0.32 -13.58
N ASN A 162 -2.68 -1.23 -14.35
CA ASN A 162 -3.51 -0.95 -15.50
C ASN A 162 -4.96 -1.27 -15.17
N ARG A 163 -5.85 -0.32 -15.42
CA ARG A 163 -7.27 -0.44 -15.12
C ARG A 163 -8.10 -0.08 -16.33
N HIS A 164 -8.91 -1.03 -16.82
CA HIS A 164 -9.79 -0.86 -17.96
C HIS A 164 -11.24 -0.94 -17.51
N SER A 165 -12.04 0.00 -17.94
CA SER A 165 -13.47 0.08 -17.62
C SER A 165 -14.25 0.69 -18.79
N GLY A 166 -15.56 0.61 -18.75
CA GLY A 166 -16.44 1.23 -19.75
C GLY A 166 -17.43 0.24 -20.35
N GLN A 167 -17.80 0.46 -21.59
CA GLN A 167 -18.72 -0.40 -22.33
C GLN A 167 -18.05 -1.70 -22.78
N LEU A 168 -18.87 -2.76 -22.95
CA LEU A 168 -18.39 -4.00 -23.52
C LEU A 168 -18.12 -3.83 -25.03
N GLU A 169 -16.90 -4.15 -25.45
CA GLU A 169 -16.45 -3.99 -26.83
C GLU A 169 -17.26 -4.81 -27.84
N SER A 170 -17.89 -5.90 -27.41
CA SER A 170 -18.69 -6.80 -28.27
C SER A 170 -20.04 -6.21 -28.71
N SER A 171 -20.48 -5.11 -28.14
CA SER A 171 -21.84 -4.61 -28.30
C SER A 171 -21.93 -3.35 -29.17
N ILE A 172 -20.85 -2.63 -29.42
CA ILE A 172 -20.87 -1.28 -30.02
C ILE A 172 -19.66 -1.04 -30.92
N VAL A 173 -19.86 -0.35 -32.08
CA VAL A 173 -18.79 -0.06 -33.05
C VAL A 173 -17.70 0.87 -32.49
N ASN A 174 -18.05 1.78 -31.58
CA ASN A 174 -17.11 2.69 -30.88
C ASN A 174 -17.49 2.74 -29.41
N PRO A 175 -17.03 1.77 -28.59
CA PRO A 175 -17.37 1.71 -27.18
C PRO A 175 -16.72 2.85 -26.39
N TYR A 176 -17.42 3.36 -25.39
CA TYR A 176 -16.86 4.29 -24.43
C TYR A 176 -15.95 3.52 -23.45
N LEU A 177 -14.65 3.79 -23.51
CA LEU A 177 -13.65 3.12 -22.69
C LEU A 177 -12.93 4.10 -21.77
N ILE A 178 -12.64 3.68 -20.56
CA ILE A 178 -11.82 4.40 -19.58
C ILE A 178 -10.60 3.53 -19.26
N ASN A 179 -9.42 4.04 -19.59
CA ASN A 179 -8.16 3.42 -19.27
C ASN A 179 -7.42 4.29 -18.26
N LEU A 180 -7.07 3.70 -17.13
CA LEU A 180 -6.24 4.34 -16.10
C LEU A 180 -4.96 3.54 -15.95
N GLU A 181 -3.83 4.20 -16.13
CA GLU A 181 -2.52 3.64 -15.89
C GLU A 181 -1.89 4.37 -14.69
N THR A 182 -1.44 3.60 -13.73
CA THR A 182 -0.74 4.09 -12.55
C THR A 182 0.65 3.49 -12.54
N ASN A 183 1.67 4.33 -12.58
CA ASN A 183 3.06 3.93 -12.48
C ASN A 183 3.72 4.76 -11.37
N ARG A 184 4.19 4.09 -10.32
CA ARG A 184 4.70 4.77 -9.13
C ARG A 184 5.96 4.10 -8.60
N ILE A 185 6.96 4.94 -8.34
CA ILE A 185 8.16 4.57 -7.60
C ILE A 185 8.18 5.42 -6.33
N GLU A 186 8.40 4.79 -5.20
CA GLU A 186 8.53 5.49 -3.92
C GLU A 186 9.69 4.94 -3.11
N GLY A 187 10.30 5.81 -2.32
CA GLY A 187 11.36 5.44 -1.41
C GLY A 187 11.26 6.22 -0.10
N PHE A 188 11.76 5.62 0.95
CA PHE A 188 11.85 6.27 2.26
C PHE A 188 13.09 5.86 3.01
N MET A 189 13.52 6.72 3.92
CA MET A 189 14.57 6.47 4.88
C MET A 189 14.16 7.03 6.23
N LYS A 190 14.31 6.25 7.29
CA LYS A 190 14.05 6.64 8.68
C LYS A 190 15.31 6.42 9.50
N ASN A 191 15.67 7.41 10.30
CA ASN A 191 16.77 7.34 11.25
C ASN A 191 16.23 7.72 12.63
N GLY A 192 16.44 6.90 13.62
CA GLY A 192 16.11 7.15 15.02
C GLY A 192 17.35 7.12 15.88
N PHE A 193 17.61 8.19 16.60
CA PHE A 193 18.74 8.32 17.53
C PHE A 193 18.19 8.37 18.95
N MET A 194 18.70 7.54 19.85
CA MET A 194 18.31 7.47 21.25
C MET A 194 19.54 7.75 22.11
N TRP A 195 19.42 8.73 23.03
CA TRP A 195 20.57 9.23 23.80
C TRP A 195 20.67 8.68 25.22
N ASN A 196 19.64 7.97 25.68
CA ASN A 196 19.67 7.36 27.00
C ASN A 196 19.07 5.95 26.99
N ASP A 197 19.46 5.14 27.96
CA ASP A 197 19.02 3.74 28.07
C ASP A 197 17.51 3.61 28.29
N ALA A 198 16.89 4.62 28.91
CA ALA A 198 15.45 4.68 29.11
C ALA A 198 14.67 5.10 27.84
N ARG A 199 15.35 5.45 26.74
CA ARG A 199 14.77 5.97 25.48
C ARG A 199 13.87 7.21 25.67
N GLU A 200 14.07 7.96 26.73
CA GLU A 200 13.29 9.16 27.06
C GLU A 200 13.61 10.35 26.14
N SER A 201 14.85 10.38 25.59
CA SER A 201 15.31 11.41 24.67
C SER A 201 15.68 10.79 23.35
N SER A 202 14.98 11.19 22.28
CA SER A 202 15.20 10.66 20.94
C SER A 202 15.00 11.73 19.87
N LEU A 203 15.68 11.53 18.73
CA LEU A 203 15.48 12.28 17.49
C LEU A 203 15.16 11.33 16.37
N ALA A 204 14.11 11.60 15.62
CA ALA A 204 13.79 10.86 14.41
C ALA A 204 13.90 11.77 13.17
N LEU A 205 14.64 11.32 12.17
CA LEU A 205 14.72 11.94 10.85
C LEU A 205 14.07 11.01 9.83
N ILE A 206 13.04 11.49 9.16
CA ILE A 206 12.31 10.75 8.12
C ILE A 206 12.43 11.50 6.81
N LEU A 207 12.94 10.84 5.80
CA LEU A 207 12.98 11.31 4.42
C LEU A 207 12.11 10.38 3.57
N SER A 208 11.29 10.94 2.70
CA SER A 208 10.49 10.17 1.75
C SER A 208 10.29 10.92 0.46
N GLY A 209 10.18 10.19 -0.63
CA GLY A 209 9.90 10.73 -1.94
C GLY A 209 9.16 9.72 -2.80
N SER A 210 8.37 10.23 -3.73
CA SER A 210 7.68 9.41 -4.73
C SER A 210 7.59 10.13 -6.06
N TYR A 211 7.66 9.34 -7.13
CA TYR A 211 7.36 9.74 -8.49
C TYR A 211 6.13 8.95 -8.95
N HIS A 212 5.19 9.66 -9.58
CA HIS A 212 3.89 9.11 -9.97
C HIS A 212 3.51 9.59 -11.36
#